data_f096df43a827e10924e2acbd6f41f45d
#
_entry.id   f096df43a827e10924e2acbd6f41f45d
#
_cell.length_a   1.000
_cell.length_b   1.000
_cell.length_c   1.000
_cell.angle_alpha   90.00
_cell.angle_beta   90.00
_cell.angle_gamma   90.00
#
_symmetry.space_group_name_H-M   'P 1'
#
loop_
_entity.id
_entity.type
_entity.pdbx_description
1 polymer ?
#
loop_
_entity_poly.entity_id
_entity_poly.type
_entity_poly.pdbx_seq_one_letter_code
_entity_poly.pdbx_strand_id
1 'polypeptide(L)'
;MNLPVFLAKRIYNGPALSRQVSRPAVIISMIGIVIGLAVMIIAVSVITGFKNEIKDKVTGFAAHLQVTDVNAMMGNETAPVVYNDTLKALLAKSQQVTHVQRYSQKAGMMKTADSFQGVMVKGLGPDYQTDFLRQHIIQGELIQFCDTASSNTVLISKVLADKLQLKVGDKVDTYFFDESIRARKLLVAAIYETHFSAYDGTYVFTDLYMVNRLNHWDDDEASGVEMTINDYAKLETVTYEVGSLLNDYTDRNGTAYCALNVEQQNPAVFSWLEVLDVNIWVILVLMIGIAGFTMIAGLLIIIIERTQMIGVLKSLGANNTTIRHLFLWLSVFLIGRGMLWGNIVGLAFYFVQRYTGFLTLDPATYYMDKVPVSLSIPVWLLLNIGTLLISVLMLVGPSYIVARIHPANSMRYE
;
A
#
# COMPACT_ATOMS: atom_id res chain seq x y z
N MET A 1 23.82 41.64 -5.24
CA MET A 1 23.56 40.93 -3.94
C MET A 1 22.16 41.37 -3.47
N ASN A 2 21.19 40.45 -3.34
CA ASN A 2 19.84 40.84 -2.89
C ASN A 2 19.88 41.20 -1.40
N LEU A 3 19.75 42.49 -1.10
CA LEU A 3 19.77 43.03 0.26
C LEU A 3 18.87 42.28 1.27
N PRO A 4 17.60 41.91 0.93
CA PRO A 4 16.75 41.15 1.82
C PRO A 4 17.32 39.80 2.24
N VAL A 5 17.92 39.05 1.30
CA VAL A 5 18.54 37.73 1.55
C VAL A 5 19.76 37.85 2.46
N PHE A 6 20.60 38.86 2.19
CA PHE A 6 21.80 39.12 3.00
C PHE A 6 21.44 39.46 4.45
N LEU A 7 20.47 40.34 4.64
CA LEU A 7 20.01 40.73 5.97
C LEU A 7 19.32 39.55 6.69
N ALA A 8 18.49 38.78 6.00
CA ALA A 8 17.84 37.61 6.56
C ALA A 8 18.86 36.58 7.07
N LYS A 9 19.89 36.27 6.27
CA LYS A 9 20.98 35.37 6.67
C LYS A 9 21.78 35.87 7.86
N ARG A 10 22.04 37.17 7.91
CA ARG A 10 22.78 37.81 9.02
C ARG A 10 21.96 37.83 10.31
N ILE A 11 20.66 38.08 10.23
CA ILE A 11 19.75 38.05 11.38
C ILE A 11 19.63 36.59 11.88
N TYR A 12 19.51 35.64 10.97
CA TYR A 12 19.40 34.21 11.31
C TYR A 12 20.65 33.69 12.03
N ASN A 13 21.86 34.05 11.58
CA ASN A 13 23.14 33.61 12.17
C ASN A 13 23.68 34.51 13.25
N GLY A 14 23.06 35.66 13.51
CA GLY A 14 23.54 36.66 14.45
C GLY A 14 23.26 36.31 15.92
N PRO A 15 24.13 36.81 16.86
CA PRO A 15 23.93 36.60 18.29
C PRO A 15 22.65 37.23 18.84
N ALA A 16 22.02 38.09 18.09
CA ALA A 16 20.76 38.76 18.42
C ALA A 16 19.55 37.79 18.46
N LEU A 17 19.61 36.64 17.74
CA LEU A 17 18.60 35.60 17.85
C LEU A 17 18.83 34.67 19.07
N SER A 18 20.01 34.78 19.71
CA SER A 18 20.39 33.92 20.83
C SER A 18 20.05 34.46 22.22
N ARG A 19 19.63 35.74 22.31
CA ARG A 19 19.58 36.44 23.62
C ARG A 19 18.25 37.00 23.99
N GLN A 20 17.10 36.55 23.77
CA GLN A 20 15.85 36.98 24.45
C GLN A 20 14.59 36.33 23.81
N VAL A 21 13.43 36.66 24.22
CA VAL A 21 12.07 36.11 24.03
C VAL A 21 11.76 35.43 22.69
N SER A 22 12.44 35.81 21.59
CA SER A 22 12.23 35.23 20.23
C SER A 22 12.70 33.79 20.07
N ARG A 23 13.65 33.35 20.89
CA ARG A 23 14.20 31.98 20.79
C ARG A 23 13.14 30.88 21.02
N PRO A 24 12.30 30.97 22.07
CA PRO A 24 11.23 29.98 22.26
C PRO A 24 10.21 29.95 21.12
N ALA A 25 9.81 31.12 20.60
CA ALA A 25 8.84 31.19 19.51
C ALA A 25 9.37 30.57 18.20
N VAL A 26 10.63 30.84 17.87
CA VAL A 26 11.34 30.27 16.72
C VAL A 26 11.47 28.75 16.88
N ILE A 27 11.83 28.28 18.09
CA ILE A 27 11.95 26.84 18.37
C ILE A 27 10.59 26.16 18.27
N ILE A 28 9.53 26.72 18.84
CA ILE A 28 8.17 26.16 18.78
C ILE A 28 7.72 26.06 17.32
N SER A 29 7.91 27.12 16.52
CA SER A 29 7.56 27.10 15.09
C SER A 29 8.35 26.07 14.31
N MET A 30 9.65 25.94 14.59
CA MET A 30 10.49 24.91 13.98
C MET A 30 10.06 23.49 14.38
N ILE A 31 9.75 23.27 15.66
CA ILE A 31 9.24 21.98 16.15
C ILE A 31 7.94 21.60 15.45
N GLY A 32 7.03 22.56 15.22
CA GLY A 32 5.79 22.32 14.49
C GLY A 32 6.04 21.77 13.08
N ILE A 33 7.02 22.31 12.36
CA ILE A 33 7.42 21.82 11.03
C ILE A 33 8.09 20.44 11.14
N VAL A 34 8.98 20.25 12.11
CA VAL A 34 9.67 18.97 12.35
C VAL A 34 8.66 17.86 12.56
N ILE A 35 7.73 18.07 13.50
CA ILE A 35 6.69 17.08 13.83
C ILE A 35 5.76 16.88 12.63
N GLY A 36 5.29 17.97 12.00
CA GLY A 36 4.38 17.91 10.87
C GLY A 36 4.96 17.07 9.72
N LEU A 37 6.19 17.38 9.29
CA LEU A 37 6.82 16.63 8.20
C LEU A 37 7.18 15.20 8.60
N ALA A 38 7.69 14.98 9.82
CA ALA A 38 8.00 13.64 10.30
C ALA A 38 6.75 12.74 10.33
N VAL A 39 5.64 13.24 10.89
CA VAL A 39 4.36 12.51 10.92
C VAL A 39 3.83 12.25 9.51
N MET A 40 3.93 13.21 8.58
CA MET A 40 3.54 12.99 7.19
C MET A 40 4.36 11.88 6.52
N ILE A 41 5.69 11.88 6.69
CA ILE A 41 6.58 10.82 6.16
C ILE A 41 6.22 9.47 6.77
N ILE A 42 6.03 9.40 8.09
CA ILE A 42 5.68 8.16 8.79
C ILE A 42 4.31 7.65 8.32
N ALA A 43 3.28 8.49 8.36
CA ALA A 43 1.93 8.09 7.99
C ALA A 43 1.85 7.57 6.55
N VAL A 44 2.44 8.32 5.60
CA VAL A 44 2.46 7.91 4.19
C VAL A 44 3.25 6.61 4.00
N SER A 45 4.41 6.47 4.66
CA SER A 45 5.23 5.25 4.51
C SER A 45 4.54 4.01 5.08
N VAL A 46 3.84 4.14 6.22
CA VAL A 46 3.09 3.04 6.85
C VAL A 46 1.89 2.66 5.99
N ILE A 47 1.07 3.62 5.57
CA ILE A 47 -0.15 3.31 4.81
C ILE A 47 0.21 2.75 3.42
N THR A 48 1.21 3.31 2.74
CA THR A 48 1.69 2.78 1.45
C THR A 48 2.27 1.37 1.63
N GLY A 49 3.05 1.14 2.69
CA GLY A 49 3.58 -0.18 3.02
C GLY A 49 2.47 -1.19 3.25
N PHE A 50 1.46 -0.81 4.03
CA PHE A 50 0.30 -1.64 4.32
C PHE A 50 -0.51 -2.00 3.06
N LYS A 51 -0.77 -1.02 2.19
CA LYS A 51 -1.46 -1.26 0.91
C LYS A 51 -0.70 -2.22 0.01
N ASN A 52 0.63 -2.05 -0.10
CA ASN A 52 1.45 -2.92 -0.94
C ASN A 52 1.46 -4.35 -0.38
N GLU A 53 1.63 -4.52 0.92
CA GLU A 53 1.64 -5.84 1.57
C GLU A 53 0.33 -6.61 1.34
N ILE A 54 -0.83 -5.95 1.52
CA ILE A 54 -2.13 -6.56 1.26
C ILE A 54 -2.31 -6.90 -0.22
N LYS A 55 -1.91 -5.98 -1.13
CA LYS A 55 -1.96 -6.25 -2.57
C LYS A 55 -1.12 -7.47 -2.94
N ASP A 56 0.13 -7.53 -2.47
CA ASP A 56 1.04 -8.63 -2.75
C ASP A 56 0.49 -9.97 -2.24
N LYS A 57 -0.15 -9.99 -1.08
CA LYS A 57 -0.80 -11.20 -0.55
C LYS A 57 -1.99 -11.62 -1.40
N VAL A 58 -2.90 -10.71 -1.72
CA VAL A 58 -4.09 -11.05 -2.51
C VAL A 58 -3.69 -11.50 -3.92
N THR A 59 -2.76 -10.80 -4.57
CA THR A 59 -2.26 -11.19 -5.90
C THR A 59 -1.43 -12.48 -5.88
N GLY A 60 -0.79 -12.80 -4.76
CA GLY A 60 -0.08 -14.07 -4.56
C GLY A 60 -1.02 -15.29 -4.55
N PHE A 61 -2.27 -15.10 -4.09
CA PHE A 61 -3.29 -16.17 -4.11
C PHE A 61 -4.10 -16.24 -5.41
N ALA A 62 -4.31 -15.12 -6.12
CA ALA A 62 -5.28 -14.99 -7.21
C ALA A 62 -4.72 -14.35 -8.49
N ALA A 63 -3.40 -14.09 -8.58
CA ALA A 63 -2.74 -13.31 -9.62
C ALA A 63 -3.38 -11.90 -9.80
N HIS A 64 -3.09 -11.21 -10.90
CA HIS A 64 -3.61 -9.85 -11.15
C HIS A 64 -4.97 -9.85 -11.85
N LEU A 65 -5.15 -10.75 -12.81
CA LEU A 65 -6.39 -10.92 -13.57
C LEU A 65 -6.76 -12.40 -13.60
N GLN A 66 -8.07 -12.64 -13.73
CA GLN A 66 -8.61 -13.97 -14.00
C GLN A 66 -9.56 -13.91 -15.19
N VAL A 67 -9.47 -14.91 -16.05
CA VAL A 67 -10.46 -15.22 -17.07
C VAL A 67 -11.31 -16.36 -16.56
N THR A 68 -12.61 -16.17 -16.54
CA THR A 68 -13.59 -17.16 -16.05
C THR A 68 -14.88 -17.09 -16.88
N ASP A 69 -15.77 -18.03 -16.67
CA ASP A 69 -17.11 -18.01 -17.25
C ASP A 69 -17.89 -16.76 -16.78
N VAL A 70 -18.63 -16.11 -17.71
CA VAL A 70 -19.48 -14.96 -17.42
C VAL A 70 -20.50 -15.25 -16.31
N ASN A 71 -20.99 -16.49 -16.21
CA ASN A 71 -21.95 -16.89 -15.19
C ASN A 71 -21.37 -16.83 -13.75
N ALA A 72 -20.04 -16.89 -13.61
CA ALA A 72 -19.37 -16.71 -12.32
C ALA A 72 -19.67 -15.34 -11.69
N MET A 73 -19.80 -14.30 -12.51
CA MET A 73 -20.15 -12.94 -12.04
C MET A 73 -21.57 -12.89 -11.46
N MET A 74 -22.46 -13.76 -11.90
CA MET A 74 -23.85 -13.80 -11.47
C MET A 74 -24.08 -14.75 -10.29
N GLY A 75 -23.01 -15.42 -9.79
CA GLY A 75 -23.11 -16.41 -8.70
C GLY A 75 -23.83 -17.70 -9.10
N ASN A 76 -23.95 -17.98 -10.38
CA ASN A 76 -24.54 -19.20 -10.93
C ASN A 76 -23.51 -20.33 -11.00
N GLU A 77 -23.96 -21.55 -11.29
CA GLU A 77 -23.05 -22.65 -11.61
C GLU A 77 -22.17 -22.27 -12.81
N THR A 78 -20.88 -22.43 -12.66
CA THR A 78 -19.89 -22.04 -13.67
C THR A 78 -19.50 -23.21 -14.54
N ALA A 79 -19.48 -22.99 -15.87
CA ALA A 79 -18.84 -23.91 -16.79
C ALA A 79 -17.31 -23.78 -16.70
N PRO A 80 -16.57 -24.86 -17.01
CA PRO A 80 -15.13 -24.79 -17.08
C PRO A 80 -14.67 -23.87 -18.23
N VAL A 81 -13.53 -23.24 -18.04
CA VAL A 81 -12.81 -22.53 -19.10
C VAL A 81 -12.00 -23.54 -19.89
N VAL A 82 -12.23 -23.61 -21.20
CA VAL A 82 -11.46 -24.46 -22.13
C VAL A 82 -10.18 -23.74 -22.53
N TYR A 83 -9.05 -24.14 -21.97
CA TYR A 83 -7.75 -23.53 -22.21
C TYR A 83 -7.04 -24.17 -23.41
N ASN A 84 -7.55 -23.88 -24.59
CA ASN A 84 -7.02 -24.35 -25.87
C ASN A 84 -5.99 -23.38 -26.48
N ASP A 85 -5.36 -23.78 -27.58
CA ASP A 85 -4.34 -22.98 -28.26
C ASP A 85 -4.90 -21.66 -28.81
N THR A 86 -6.20 -21.62 -29.14
CA THR A 86 -6.89 -20.41 -29.60
C THR A 86 -6.99 -19.39 -28.48
N LEU A 87 -7.42 -19.79 -27.29
CA LEU A 87 -7.47 -18.92 -26.10
C LEU A 87 -6.07 -18.45 -25.69
N LYS A 88 -5.10 -19.37 -25.70
CA LYS A 88 -3.67 -19.01 -25.43
C LYS A 88 -3.18 -17.94 -26.39
N ALA A 89 -3.39 -18.12 -27.70
CA ALA A 89 -2.99 -17.14 -28.71
C ALA A 89 -3.73 -15.81 -28.58
N LEU A 90 -4.98 -15.84 -28.12
CA LEU A 90 -5.78 -14.63 -27.88
C LEU A 90 -5.22 -13.84 -26.69
N LEU A 91 -4.97 -14.48 -25.56
CA LEU A 91 -4.43 -13.85 -24.36
C LEU A 91 -2.99 -13.34 -24.57
N ALA A 92 -2.20 -14.01 -25.40
CA ALA A 92 -0.84 -13.61 -25.75
C ALA A 92 -0.77 -12.32 -26.60
N LYS A 93 -1.90 -11.82 -27.15
CA LYS A 93 -1.92 -10.54 -27.86
C LYS A 93 -1.68 -9.34 -26.96
N SER A 94 -2.02 -9.43 -25.68
CA SER A 94 -1.73 -8.36 -24.72
C SER A 94 -0.27 -8.37 -24.30
N GLN A 95 0.48 -7.34 -24.69
CA GLN A 95 1.90 -7.20 -24.39
C GLN A 95 2.19 -6.92 -22.89
N GLN A 96 1.17 -6.59 -22.13
CA GLN A 96 1.31 -6.30 -20.69
C GLN A 96 1.24 -7.56 -19.82
N VAL A 97 0.69 -8.66 -20.36
CA VAL A 97 0.61 -9.95 -19.67
C VAL A 97 1.98 -10.62 -19.74
N THR A 98 2.52 -10.98 -18.58
CA THR A 98 3.84 -11.60 -18.44
C THR A 98 3.77 -13.11 -18.25
N HIS A 99 2.71 -13.57 -17.59
CA HIS A 99 2.54 -14.97 -17.28
C HIS A 99 1.06 -15.33 -17.29
N VAL A 100 0.77 -16.55 -17.76
CA VAL A 100 -0.57 -17.12 -17.85
C VAL A 100 -0.53 -18.51 -17.24
N GLN A 101 -1.43 -18.80 -16.31
CA GLN A 101 -1.48 -20.07 -15.58
C GLN A 101 -2.91 -20.53 -15.37
N ARG A 102 -3.11 -21.85 -15.36
CA ARG A 102 -4.43 -22.45 -15.08
C ARG A 102 -4.60 -22.75 -13.60
N TYR A 103 -5.83 -22.67 -13.15
CA TYR A 103 -6.22 -23.17 -11.84
C TYR A 103 -7.60 -23.81 -11.89
N SER A 104 -7.81 -24.79 -11.04
CA SER A 104 -9.12 -25.34 -10.79
C SER A 104 -9.42 -25.30 -9.30
N GLN A 105 -10.69 -25.15 -8.95
CA GLN A 105 -11.08 -25.10 -7.54
C GLN A 105 -12.35 -25.90 -7.32
N LYS A 106 -12.45 -26.47 -6.11
CA LYS A 106 -13.63 -27.14 -5.63
C LYS A 106 -13.78 -26.98 -4.13
N ALA A 107 -14.99 -26.64 -3.70
CA ALA A 107 -15.31 -26.61 -2.28
C ALA A 107 -15.31 -28.03 -1.71
N GLY A 108 -14.76 -28.17 -0.52
CA GLY A 108 -14.69 -29.45 0.19
C GLY A 108 -14.69 -29.25 1.70
N MET A 109 -14.68 -30.35 2.42
CA MET A 109 -14.62 -30.39 3.87
C MET A 109 -13.51 -31.34 4.31
N MET A 110 -12.49 -30.81 4.97
CA MET A 110 -11.48 -31.63 5.64
C MET A 110 -11.99 -32.06 7.01
N LYS A 111 -11.81 -33.36 7.31
CA LYS A 111 -12.28 -33.93 8.57
C LYS A 111 -11.19 -34.78 9.22
N THR A 112 -11.01 -34.56 10.52
CA THR A 112 -10.23 -35.43 11.43
C THR A 112 -11.17 -36.13 12.41
N ALA A 113 -10.63 -36.88 13.37
CA ALA A 113 -11.44 -37.54 14.38
C ALA A 113 -12.25 -36.55 15.24
N ASP A 114 -11.63 -35.39 15.55
CA ASP A 114 -12.14 -34.45 16.55
C ASP A 114 -12.68 -33.14 15.95
N SER A 115 -12.39 -32.87 14.68
CA SER A 115 -12.71 -31.56 14.07
C SER A 115 -12.99 -31.67 12.58
N PHE A 116 -13.71 -30.69 12.04
CA PHE A 116 -13.91 -30.53 10.60
C PHE A 116 -13.83 -29.05 10.21
N GLN A 117 -13.40 -28.77 8.97
CA GLN A 117 -13.29 -27.43 8.42
C GLN A 117 -13.65 -27.44 6.93
N GLY A 118 -14.53 -26.49 6.55
CA GLY A 118 -14.78 -26.21 5.13
C GLY A 118 -13.56 -25.56 4.50
N VAL A 119 -13.18 -26.03 3.31
CA VAL A 119 -12.00 -25.56 2.57
C VAL A 119 -12.32 -25.36 1.10
N MET A 120 -11.60 -24.47 0.46
CA MET A 120 -11.53 -24.34 -0.99
C MET A 120 -10.23 -24.99 -1.46
N VAL A 121 -10.37 -26.12 -2.14
CA VAL A 121 -9.23 -26.85 -2.71
C VAL A 121 -8.89 -26.23 -4.05
N LYS A 122 -7.71 -25.62 -4.17
CA LYS A 122 -7.19 -25.03 -5.40
C LYS A 122 -6.14 -25.96 -6.00
N GLY A 123 -6.46 -26.48 -7.18
CA GLY A 123 -5.57 -27.30 -7.99
C GLY A 123 -4.69 -26.45 -8.86
N LEU A 124 -3.39 -26.70 -8.82
CA LEU A 124 -2.36 -25.95 -9.54
C LEU A 124 -1.68 -26.87 -10.56
N GLY A 125 -1.37 -26.31 -11.74
CA GLY A 125 -0.62 -27.00 -12.79
C GLY A 125 0.89 -26.76 -12.71
N PRO A 126 1.65 -27.42 -13.58
CA PRO A 126 3.11 -27.22 -13.66
C PRO A 126 3.50 -25.81 -14.17
N ASP A 127 2.55 -25.13 -14.81
CA ASP A 127 2.66 -23.75 -15.30
C ASP A 127 2.46 -22.69 -14.20
N TYR A 128 2.12 -23.09 -12.97
CA TYR A 128 1.80 -22.16 -11.90
C TYR A 128 3.04 -21.52 -11.29
N GLN A 129 3.03 -20.19 -11.10
CA GLN A 129 4.09 -19.43 -10.42
C GLN A 129 4.05 -19.72 -8.92
N THR A 130 4.97 -20.54 -8.45
CA THR A 130 4.99 -21.03 -7.07
C THR A 130 5.82 -20.19 -6.11
N ASP A 131 6.43 -19.10 -6.56
CA ASP A 131 7.35 -18.29 -5.75
C ASP A 131 6.70 -17.74 -4.49
N PHE A 132 5.45 -17.28 -4.60
CA PHE A 132 4.67 -16.83 -3.45
C PHE A 132 4.49 -17.94 -2.42
N LEU A 133 4.03 -19.12 -2.82
CA LEU A 133 3.84 -20.25 -1.91
C LEU A 133 5.17 -20.69 -1.29
N ARG A 134 6.23 -20.77 -2.08
CA ARG A 134 7.57 -21.16 -1.62
C ARG A 134 8.11 -20.26 -0.53
N GLN A 135 7.88 -18.96 -0.62
CA GLN A 135 8.32 -17.97 0.37
C GLN A 135 7.57 -18.08 1.70
N HIS A 136 6.37 -18.66 1.68
CA HIS A 136 5.50 -18.75 2.85
C HIS A 136 5.44 -20.15 3.47
N ILE A 137 6.16 -21.15 2.95
CA ILE A 137 6.25 -22.47 3.56
C ILE A 137 7.04 -22.37 4.86
N ILE A 138 6.45 -22.87 5.95
CA ILE A 138 7.07 -22.91 7.27
C ILE A 138 7.53 -24.33 7.67
N GLN A 139 6.87 -25.38 7.13
CA GLN A 139 7.23 -26.78 7.39
C GLN A 139 6.98 -27.62 6.13
N GLY A 140 7.82 -28.63 5.90
CA GLY A 140 7.71 -29.50 4.73
C GLY A 140 8.34 -28.94 3.48
N GLU A 141 8.02 -29.50 2.33
CA GLU A 141 8.53 -29.08 1.03
C GLU A 141 7.40 -28.81 0.06
N LEU A 142 7.62 -27.84 -0.87
CA LEU A 142 6.65 -27.51 -1.90
C LEU A 142 6.42 -28.72 -2.81
N ILE A 143 5.16 -29.02 -3.06
CA ILE A 143 4.73 -30.09 -3.98
C ILE A 143 5.11 -29.70 -5.41
N GLN A 144 5.53 -30.66 -6.21
CA GLN A 144 5.58 -30.49 -7.67
C GLN A 144 4.17 -30.72 -8.21
N PHE A 145 3.50 -29.63 -8.57
CA PHE A 145 2.13 -29.70 -9.10
C PHE A 145 2.10 -30.34 -10.49
N CYS A 146 1.08 -31.16 -10.73
CA CYS A 146 0.93 -31.92 -11.94
C CYS A 146 -0.48 -31.77 -12.54
N ASP A 147 -0.58 -31.82 -13.87
CA ASP A 147 -1.84 -31.79 -14.61
C ASP A 147 -2.18 -33.15 -15.29
N THR A 148 -1.32 -34.18 -15.13
CA THR A 148 -1.48 -35.51 -15.74
C THR A 148 -1.67 -36.63 -14.73
N ALA A 149 -1.28 -36.44 -13.48
CA ALA A 149 -1.38 -37.43 -12.42
C ALA A 149 -1.67 -36.76 -11.06
N SER A 150 -2.30 -37.52 -10.16
CA SER A 150 -2.55 -37.07 -8.79
C SER A 150 -1.47 -37.58 -7.85
N SER A 151 -0.81 -36.72 -7.12
CA SER A 151 0.08 -37.07 -6.01
C SER A 151 -0.67 -37.41 -4.72
N ASN A 152 -1.97 -37.08 -4.62
CA ASN A 152 -2.77 -37.09 -3.40
C ASN A 152 -2.12 -36.36 -2.22
N THR A 153 -1.36 -35.34 -2.51
CA THR A 153 -0.70 -34.46 -1.54
C THR A 153 -1.39 -33.11 -1.47
N VAL A 154 -1.28 -32.44 -0.33
CA VAL A 154 -1.90 -31.13 -0.10
C VAL A 154 -0.98 -30.24 0.70
N LEU A 155 -0.96 -28.94 0.33
CA LEU A 155 -0.45 -27.86 1.15
C LEU A 155 -1.61 -27.29 1.95
N ILE A 156 -1.47 -27.20 3.25
CA ILE A 156 -2.45 -26.58 4.14
C ILE A 156 -1.84 -25.38 4.85
N SER A 157 -2.66 -24.45 5.27
CA SER A 157 -2.18 -23.33 6.08
C SER A 157 -1.93 -23.77 7.53
N LYS A 158 -1.12 -22.99 8.26
CA LYS A 158 -0.92 -23.19 9.69
C LYS A 158 -2.23 -23.04 10.47
N VAL A 159 -3.08 -22.09 10.07
CA VAL A 159 -4.42 -21.90 10.68
C VAL A 159 -5.26 -23.17 10.58
N LEU A 160 -5.26 -23.82 9.43
CA LEU A 160 -5.98 -25.10 9.22
C LEU A 160 -5.28 -26.25 9.96
N ALA A 161 -3.93 -26.29 9.92
CA ALA A 161 -3.15 -27.31 10.63
C ALA A 161 -3.42 -27.27 12.14
N ASP A 162 -3.45 -26.09 12.73
CA ASP A 162 -3.72 -25.91 14.17
C ASP A 162 -5.17 -26.28 14.53
N LYS A 163 -6.16 -25.86 13.72
CA LYS A 163 -7.58 -26.19 13.94
C LYS A 163 -7.88 -27.68 13.81
N LEU A 164 -7.23 -28.35 12.86
CA LEU A 164 -7.43 -29.76 12.58
C LEU A 164 -6.41 -30.66 13.29
N GLN A 165 -5.46 -30.09 14.04
CA GLN A 165 -4.36 -30.77 14.73
C GLN A 165 -3.52 -31.66 13.80
N LEU A 166 -3.26 -31.18 12.57
CA LEU A 166 -2.50 -31.87 11.53
C LEU A 166 -1.04 -31.43 11.51
N LYS A 167 -0.17 -32.37 11.16
CA LYS A 167 1.27 -32.14 10.95
C LYS A 167 1.66 -32.59 9.54
N VAL A 168 2.83 -32.17 9.09
CA VAL A 168 3.43 -32.68 7.86
C VAL A 168 3.60 -34.20 7.96
N GLY A 169 3.15 -34.93 6.96
CA GLY A 169 3.14 -36.40 6.92
C GLY A 169 1.83 -37.03 7.37
N ASP A 170 0.91 -36.30 7.97
CA ASP A 170 -0.41 -36.82 8.35
C ASP A 170 -1.32 -36.94 7.13
N LYS A 171 -2.30 -37.86 7.25
CA LYS A 171 -3.33 -38.03 6.23
C LYS A 171 -4.65 -37.48 6.74
N VAL A 172 -5.32 -36.70 5.90
CA VAL A 172 -6.62 -36.08 6.20
C VAL A 172 -7.68 -36.54 5.21
N ASP A 173 -8.84 -36.92 5.71
CA ASP A 173 -9.99 -37.27 4.88
C ASP A 173 -10.69 -35.97 4.43
N THR A 174 -10.76 -35.80 3.11
CA THR A 174 -11.39 -34.60 2.49
C THR A 174 -12.61 -35.06 1.70
N TYR A 175 -13.76 -34.50 2.03
CA TYR A 175 -15.05 -34.80 1.44
C TYR A 175 -15.44 -33.68 0.47
N PHE A 176 -15.89 -34.12 -0.72
CA PHE A 176 -16.41 -33.23 -1.76
C PHE A 176 -17.87 -33.55 -1.98
N PHE A 177 -18.69 -32.54 -2.02
CA PHE A 177 -20.12 -32.63 -2.17
C PHE A 177 -20.50 -32.24 -3.60
N ASP A 178 -21.07 -33.20 -4.31
CA ASP A 178 -21.60 -33.09 -5.65
C ASP A 178 -22.87 -33.96 -5.72
N GLU A 179 -23.28 -34.44 -6.87
CA GLU A 179 -24.34 -35.44 -6.99
C GLU A 179 -24.12 -36.64 -6.06
N SER A 180 -22.89 -36.99 -5.78
CA SER A 180 -22.47 -37.99 -4.79
C SER A 180 -21.34 -37.49 -3.90
N ILE A 181 -21.31 -37.97 -2.64
CA ILE A 181 -20.22 -37.64 -1.71
C ILE A 181 -18.97 -38.40 -2.14
N ARG A 182 -17.90 -37.67 -2.44
CA ARG A 182 -16.59 -38.26 -2.78
C ARG A 182 -15.60 -37.95 -1.67
N ALA A 183 -14.95 -39.00 -1.18
CA ALA A 183 -13.89 -38.87 -0.21
C ALA A 183 -12.52 -39.06 -0.87
N ARG A 184 -11.55 -38.24 -0.48
CA ARG A 184 -10.13 -38.40 -0.83
C ARG A 184 -9.31 -38.34 0.44
N LYS A 185 -8.34 -39.21 0.56
CA LYS A 185 -7.37 -39.19 1.65
C LYS A 185 -6.12 -38.51 1.14
N LEU A 186 -5.86 -37.28 1.64
CA LEU A 186 -4.77 -36.43 1.21
C LEU A 186 -3.64 -36.48 2.25
N LEU A 187 -2.39 -36.52 1.78
CA LEU A 187 -1.20 -36.43 2.60
C LEU A 187 -0.78 -34.96 2.73
N VAL A 188 -0.63 -34.45 3.94
CA VAL A 188 -0.09 -33.10 4.20
C VAL A 188 1.39 -33.08 3.89
N ALA A 189 1.76 -32.46 2.76
CA ALA A 189 3.16 -32.40 2.30
C ALA A 189 3.89 -31.18 2.88
N ALA A 190 3.19 -30.05 3.03
CA ALA A 190 3.75 -28.86 3.61
C ALA A 190 2.68 -28.00 4.31
N ILE A 191 3.16 -27.15 5.23
CA ILE A 191 2.35 -26.17 5.94
C ILE A 191 2.88 -24.79 5.56
N TYR A 192 1.99 -23.89 5.12
CA TYR A 192 2.30 -22.52 4.78
C TYR A 192 1.63 -21.52 5.74
N GLU A 193 2.16 -20.31 5.84
CA GLU A 193 1.61 -19.24 6.67
C GLU A 193 1.81 -17.88 5.96
N THR A 194 0.71 -17.23 5.58
CA THR A 194 0.76 -15.89 4.98
C THR A 194 0.30 -14.79 5.92
N HIS A 195 -0.24 -15.18 7.08
CA HIS A 195 -0.93 -14.30 8.03
C HIS A 195 -2.16 -13.59 7.44
N PHE A 196 -2.64 -14.01 6.28
CA PHE A 196 -3.87 -13.50 5.69
C PHE A 196 -5.02 -14.44 6.03
N SER A 197 -5.60 -14.26 7.21
CA SER A 197 -6.51 -15.21 7.84
C SER A 197 -7.74 -15.57 7.00
N ALA A 198 -8.23 -14.66 6.15
CA ALA A 198 -9.34 -14.93 5.25
C ALA A 198 -9.01 -16.04 4.23
N TYR A 199 -7.77 -16.05 3.72
CA TYR A 199 -7.30 -17.04 2.77
C TYR A 199 -6.69 -18.25 3.49
N ASP A 200 -5.86 -18.02 4.51
CA ASP A 200 -5.24 -19.09 5.29
C ASP A 200 -6.28 -20.00 5.97
N GLY A 201 -7.45 -19.45 6.33
CA GLY A 201 -8.55 -20.23 6.92
C GLY A 201 -9.35 -21.05 5.91
N THR A 202 -9.13 -20.83 4.60
CA THR A 202 -10.03 -21.37 3.57
C THR A 202 -9.29 -22.15 2.49
N TYR A 203 -8.17 -21.66 1.98
CA TYR A 203 -7.50 -22.27 0.82
C TYR A 203 -6.53 -23.37 1.20
N VAL A 204 -6.57 -24.44 0.40
CA VAL A 204 -5.58 -25.52 0.39
C VAL A 204 -5.17 -25.81 -1.05
N PHE A 205 -3.91 -26.19 -1.27
CA PHE A 205 -3.37 -26.35 -2.63
C PHE A 205 -3.00 -27.80 -2.91
N THR A 206 -3.30 -28.26 -4.11
CA THR A 206 -3.03 -29.60 -4.59
C THR A 206 -2.82 -29.61 -6.11
N ASP A 207 -2.71 -30.79 -6.73
CA ASP A 207 -2.57 -30.95 -8.17
C ASP A 207 -3.82 -30.54 -8.94
N LEU A 208 -3.63 -29.88 -10.09
CA LEU A 208 -4.69 -29.51 -11.02
C LEU A 208 -5.48 -30.75 -11.47
N TYR A 209 -4.76 -31.82 -11.82
CA TYR A 209 -5.37 -33.10 -12.25
C TYR A 209 -6.39 -33.61 -11.25
N MET A 210 -6.07 -33.63 -9.96
CA MET A 210 -6.98 -34.13 -8.93
C MET A 210 -8.28 -33.32 -8.90
N VAL A 211 -8.22 -32.00 -8.96
CA VAL A 211 -9.39 -31.14 -8.89
C VAL A 211 -10.22 -31.22 -10.16
N ASN A 212 -9.60 -31.32 -11.34
CA ASN A 212 -10.31 -31.55 -12.61
C ASN A 212 -11.08 -32.87 -12.60
N ARG A 213 -10.47 -33.94 -12.11
CA ARG A 213 -11.17 -35.27 -11.98
C ARG A 213 -12.32 -35.23 -10.98
N LEU A 214 -12.22 -34.38 -9.93
CA LEU A 214 -13.34 -34.18 -9.00
C LEU A 214 -14.48 -33.38 -9.62
N ASN A 215 -14.17 -32.47 -10.54
CA ASN A 215 -15.15 -31.66 -11.27
C ASN A 215 -15.70 -32.38 -12.54
N HIS A 216 -15.19 -33.53 -12.90
CA HIS A 216 -15.48 -34.23 -14.17
C HIS A 216 -15.04 -33.45 -15.42
N TRP A 217 -13.97 -32.71 -15.31
CA TRP A 217 -13.43 -31.89 -16.39
C TRP A 217 -12.34 -32.62 -17.16
N ASP A 218 -12.19 -32.24 -18.42
CA ASP A 218 -11.13 -32.72 -19.29
C ASP A 218 -9.78 -32.04 -18.96
N ASP A 219 -8.70 -32.56 -19.55
CA ASP A 219 -7.34 -32.08 -19.23
C ASP A 219 -7.05 -30.64 -19.74
N ASP A 220 -7.85 -30.16 -20.73
CA ASP A 220 -7.79 -28.80 -21.24
C ASP A 220 -8.80 -27.83 -20.56
N GLU A 221 -9.55 -28.30 -19.58
CA GLU A 221 -10.52 -27.53 -18.82
C GLU A 221 -9.96 -27.13 -17.47
N ALA A 222 -10.43 -25.97 -16.96
CA ALA A 222 -10.05 -25.42 -15.68
C ALA A 222 -11.15 -24.50 -15.12
N SER A 223 -11.13 -24.18 -13.83
CA SER A 223 -12.05 -23.16 -13.27
C SER A 223 -11.81 -21.79 -13.86
N GLY A 224 -10.58 -21.53 -14.26
CA GLY A 224 -10.20 -20.27 -14.89
C GLY A 224 -8.72 -20.21 -15.21
N VAL A 225 -8.36 -19.07 -15.79
CA VAL A 225 -6.98 -18.76 -16.18
C VAL A 225 -6.55 -17.49 -15.45
N GLU A 226 -5.49 -17.59 -14.69
CA GLU A 226 -4.88 -16.48 -13.97
C GLU A 226 -3.77 -15.86 -14.79
N MET A 227 -3.66 -14.52 -14.73
CA MET A 227 -2.65 -13.76 -15.47
C MET A 227 -1.94 -12.76 -14.58
N THR A 228 -0.63 -12.70 -14.74
CA THR A 228 0.23 -11.70 -14.11
C THR A 228 0.59 -10.61 -15.13
N ILE A 229 0.58 -9.35 -14.71
CA ILE A 229 0.93 -8.20 -15.53
C ILE A 229 2.19 -7.50 -15.02
N ASN A 230 2.88 -6.80 -15.92
CA ASN A 230 4.13 -6.09 -15.61
C ASN A 230 3.93 -4.90 -14.67
N ASP A 231 2.84 -4.15 -14.87
CA ASP A 231 2.61 -2.87 -14.18
C ASP A 231 1.21 -2.84 -13.60
N TYR A 232 1.13 -2.94 -12.28
CA TYR A 232 -0.15 -2.90 -11.56
C TYR A 232 -0.94 -1.61 -11.81
N ALA A 233 -0.27 -0.48 -12.09
CA ALA A 233 -0.96 0.77 -12.38
C ALA A 233 -1.83 0.71 -13.66
N LYS A 234 -1.58 -0.27 -14.54
CA LYS A 234 -2.34 -0.52 -15.77
C LYS A 234 -3.40 -1.61 -15.62
N LEU A 235 -3.65 -2.08 -14.39
CA LEU A 235 -4.55 -3.20 -14.13
C LEU A 235 -5.92 -3.04 -14.80
N GLU A 236 -6.57 -1.90 -14.63
CA GLU A 236 -7.88 -1.61 -15.19
C GLU A 236 -7.84 -1.58 -16.74
N THR A 237 -6.82 -0.93 -17.31
CA THR A 237 -6.63 -0.84 -18.76
C THR A 237 -6.43 -2.22 -19.37
N VAL A 238 -5.60 -3.06 -18.76
CA VAL A 238 -5.33 -4.44 -19.25
C VAL A 238 -6.56 -5.31 -19.07
N THR A 239 -7.31 -5.15 -17.98
CA THR A 239 -8.58 -5.86 -17.77
C THR A 239 -9.57 -5.57 -18.90
N TYR A 240 -9.71 -4.30 -19.26
CA TYR A 240 -10.57 -3.90 -20.37
C TYR A 240 -10.06 -4.43 -21.73
N GLU A 241 -8.75 -4.36 -21.98
CA GLU A 241 -8.11 -4.90 -23.19
C GLU A 241 -8.39 -6.41 -23.32
N VAL A 242 -8.10 -7.20 -22.27
CA VAL A 242 -8.36 -8.65 -22.28
C VAL A 242 -9.85 -8.94 -22.40
N GLY A 243 -10.71 -8.20 -21.69
CA GLY A 243 -12.15 -8.33 -21.80
C GLY A 243 -12.65 -8.08 -23.22
N SER A 244 -12.11 -7.07 -23.90
CA SER A 244 -12.47 -6.76 -25.31
C SER A 244 -12.04 -7.87 -26.29
N LEU A 245 -10.90 -8.52 -26.02
CA LEU A 245 -10.44 -9.66 -26.80
C LEU A 245 -11.35 -10.90 -26.62
N LEU A 246 -11.97 -11.04 -25.45
CA LEU A 246 -12.86 -12.16 -25.12
C LEU A 246 -14.29 -11.97 -25.62
N ASN A 247 -14.74 -10.75 -25.91
CA ASN A 247 -16.12 -10.46 -26.29
C ASN A 247 -16.59 -11.25 -27.53
N ASP A 248 -15.69 -11.47 -28.50
CA ASP A 248 -15.98 -12.19 -29.72
C ASP A 248 -15.56 -13.67 -29.67
N TYR A 249 -15.11 -14.14 -28.48
CA TYR A 249 -14.65 -15.49 -28.29
C TYR A 249 -15.68 -16.31 -27.51
N THR A 250 -16.05 -17.45 -28.08
CA THR A 250 -16.79 -18.50 -27.39
C THR A 250 -16.05 -19.82 -27.56
N ASP A 251 -16.09 -20.66 -26.55
CA ASP A 251 -15.45 -21.96 -26.60
C ASP A 251 -16.26 -22.99 -27.40
N ARG A 252 -15.76 -24.24 -27.45
CA ARG A 252 -16.43 -25.37 -28.09
C ARG A 252 -17.82 -25.71 -27.49
N ASN A 253 -18.07 -25.30 -26.25
CA ASN A 253 -19.31 -25.53 -25.52
C ASN A 253 -20.30 -24.36 -25.64
N GLY A 254 -19.90 -23.28 -26.34
CA GLY A 254 -20.70 -22.06 -26.46
C GLY A 254 -20.59 -21.13 -25.23
N THR A 255 -19.64 -21.38 -24.33
CA THR A 255 -19.43 -20.56 -23.11
C THR A 255 -18.69 -19.29 -23.47
N ALA A 256 -19.21 -18.15 -22.99
CA ALA A 256 -18.55 -16.85 -23.06
C ALA A 256 -17.73 -16.58 -21.81
N TYR A 257 -16.56 -15.95 -21.98
CA TYR A 257 -15.65 -15.66 -20.88
C TYR A 257 -15.60 -14.17 -20.58
N CYS A 258 -15.28 -13.85 -19.32
CA CYS A 258 -15.01 -12.48 -18.88
C CYS A 258 -13.64 -12.39 -18.20
N ALA A 259 -13.06 -11.22 -18.28
CA ALA A 259 -11.85 -10.88 -17.52
C ALA A 259 -12.24 -10.10 -16.28
N LEU A 260 -11.80 -10.56 -15.12
CA LEU A 260 -11.98 -9.90 -13.83
C LEU A 260 -10.61 -9.59 -13.24
N ASN A 261 -10.40 -8.38 -12.78
CA ASN A 261 -9.19 -8.06 -12.04
C ASN A 261 -9.34 -8.44 -10.54
N VAL A 262 -8.22 -8.49 -9.86
CA VAL A 262 -8.15 -8.87 -8.44
C VAL A 262 -8.95 -7.94 -7.52
N GLU A 263 -9.10 -6.67 -7.90
CA GLU A 263 -9.89 -5.68 -7.15
C GLU A 263 -11.38 -5.96 -7.26
N GLN A 264 -11.85 -6.32 -8.46
CA GLN A 264 -13.24 -6.71 -8.71
C GLN A 264 -13.62 -8.04 -8.05
N GLN A 265 -12.66 -8.97 -7.90
CA GLN A 265 -12.87 -10.24 -7.23
C GLN A 265 -12.89 -10.10 -5.70
N ASN A 266 -12.20 -9.10 -5.15
CA ASN A 266 -12.07 -8.87 -3.72
C ASN A 266 -12.54 -7.47 -3.32
N PRO A 267 -13.77 -7.05 -3.67
CA PRO A 267 -14.22 -5.68 -3.49
C PRO A 267 -14.17 -5.21 -2.03
N ALA A 268 -14.45 -6.09 -1.08
CA ALA A 268 -14.42 -5.76 0.34
C ALA A 268 -13.01 -5.35 0.83
N VAL A 269 -11.98 -6.06 0.37
CA VAL A 269 -10.59 -5.77 0.73
C VAL A 269 -10.15 -4.45 0.10
N PHE A 270 -10.41 -4.26 -1.19
CA PHE A 270 -9.95 -3.08 -1.93
C PHE A 270 -10.71 -1.82 -1.54
N SER A 271 -12.03 -1.89 -1.31
CA SER A 271 -12.80 -0.75 -0.76
C SER A 271 -12.27 -0.31 0.61
N TRP A 272 -11.85 -1.26 1.46
CA TRP A 272 -11.22 -0.93 2.71
C TRP A 272 -9.84 -0.25 2.51
N LEU A 273 -9.05 -0.70 1.53
CA LEU A 273 -7.78 -0.03 1.17
C LEU A 273 -7.99 1.40 0.64
N GLU A 274 -9.10 1.67 -0.07
CA GLU A 274 -9.45 3.03 -0.53
C GLU A 274 -9.74 3.98 0.65
N VAL A 275 -10.36 3.49 1.73
CA VAL A 275 -10.58 4.29 2.94
C VAL A 275 -9.25 4.75 3.56
N LEU A 276 -8.18 3.96 3.43
CA LEU A 276 -6.84 4.35 3.89
C LEU A 276 -6.29 5.55 3.08
N ASP A 277 -6.61 5.68 1.80
CA ASP A 277 -6.22 6.84 1.00
C ASP A 277 -6.90 8.13 1.48
N VAL A 278 -8.17 8.06 1.84
CA VAL A 278 -8.86 9.21 2.45
C VAL A 278 -8.19 9.60 3.77
N ASN A 279 -7.82 8.62 4.60
CA ASN A 279 -7.13 8.87 5.86
C ASN A 279 -5.76 9.55 5.64
N ILE A 280 -4.99 9.15 4.61
CA ILE A 280 -3.74 9.84 4.24
C ILE A 280 -4.02 11.31 3.97
N TRP A 281 -5.00 11.62 3.11
CA TRP A 281 -5.33 13.00 2.77
C TRP A 281 -5.73 13.82 3.98
N VAL A 282 -6.54 13.28 4.87
CA VAL A 282 -6.93 13.94 6.13
C VAL A 282 -5.70 14.24 6.98
N ILE A 283 -4.81 13.27 7.18
CA ILE A 283 -3.58 13.46 7.95
C ILE A 283 -2.69 14.53 7.30
N LEU A 284 -2.49 14.48 5.99
CA LEU A 284 -1.66 15.46 5.27
C LEU A 284 -2.21 16.89 5.43
N VAL A 285 -3.51 17.08 5.21
CA VAL A 285 -4.17 18.39 5.35
C VAL A 285 -4.06 18.92 6.77
N LEU A 286 -4.32 18.08 7.78
CA LEU A 286 -4.21 18.47 9.19
C LEU A 286 -2.77 18.84 9.57
N MET A 287 -1.78 18.03 9.17
CA MET A 287 -0.38 18.27 9.50
C MET A 287 0.16 19.53 8.82
N ILE A 288 -0.20 19.76 7.55
CA ILE A 288 0.13 21.00 6.84
C ILE A 288 -0.54 22.21 7.51
N GLY A 289 -1.81 22.07 7.91
CA GLY A 289 -2.54 23.11 8.66
C GLY A 289 -1.85 23.49 9.97
N ILE A 290 -1.48 22.48 10.78
CA ILE A 290 -0.79 22.68 12.06
C ILE A 290 0.58 23.33 11.83
N ALA A 291 1.38 22.82 10.90
CA ALA A 291 2.69 23.37 10.57
C ALA A 291 2.59 24.82 10.07
N GLY A 292 1.62 25.10 9.20
CA GLY A 292 1.37 26.45 8.71
C GLY A 292 0.92 27.41 9.81
N PHE A 293 -0.01 26.98 10.67
CA PHE A 293 -0.51 27.81 11.78
C PHE A 293 0.60 28.14 12.79
N THR A 294 1.42 27.15 13.15
CA THR A 294 2.57 27.37 14.05
C THR A 294 3.60 28.33 13.43
N MET A 295 3.82 28.24 12.11
CA MET A 295 4.71 29.18 11.38
C MET A 295 4.14 30.59 11.33
N ILE A 296 2.83 30.75 11.10
CA ILE A 296 2.16 32.07 11.14
C ILE A 296 2.37 32.71 12.52
N ALA A 297 2.08 31.98 13.58
CA ALA A 297 2.26 32.45 14.95
C ALA A 297 3.73 32.86 15.22
N GLY A 298 4.68 32.01 14.83
CA GLY A 298 6.11 32.31 14.99
C GLY A 298 6.58 33.51 14.20
N LEU A 299 6.13 33.69 12.95
CA LEU A 299 6.45 34.84 12.14
C LEU A 299 5.89 36.13 12.77
N LEU A 300 4.65 36.11 13.25
CA LEU A 300 4.04 37.25 13.92
C LEU A 300 4.83 37.69 15.17
N ILE A 301 5.23 36.70 16.00
CA ILE A 301 6.04 37.00 17.18
C ILE A 301 7.37 37.61 16.79
N ILE A 302 8.06 37.08 15.78
CA ILE A 302 9.32 37.63 15.28
C ILE A 302 9.14 39.08 14.75
N ILE A 303 8.06 39.34 14.01
CA ILE A 303 7.74 40.66 13.48
C ILE A 303 7.53 41.65 14.63
N ILE A 304 6.73 41.32 15.63
CA ILE A 304 6.43 42.17 16.78
C ILE A 304 7.72 42.50 17.55
N GLU A 305 8.53 41.51 17.83
CA GLU A 305 9.79 41.69 18.59
C GLU A 305 10.84 42.50 17.82
N ARG A 306 10.81 42.45 16.48
CA ARG A 306 11.72 43.22 15.64
C ARG A 306 11.15 44.55 15.15
N THR A 307 10.10 45.08 15.81
CA THR A 307 9.41 46.30 15.40
C THR A 307 10.35 47.49 15.39
N GLN A 308 11.26 47.64 16.37
CA GLN A 308 12.28 48.70 16.39
C GLN A 308 13.21 48.63 15.17
N MET A 309 13.72 47.43 14.84
CA MET A 309 14.56 47.22 13.66
C MET A 309 13.82 47.60 12.37
N ILE A 310 12.53 47.22 12.28
CA ILE A 310 11.68 47.60 11.15
C ILE A 310 11.54 49.09 11.05
N GLY A 311 11.33 49.78 12.18
CA GLY A 311 11.27 51.26 12.26
C GLY A 311 12.54 51.95 11.75
N VAL A 312 13.71 51.48 12.20
CA VAL A 312 15.02 52.00 11.73
C VAL A 312 15.22 51.75 10.24
N LEU A 313 14.90 50.54 9.72
CA LEU A 313 15.02 50.26 8.29
C LEU A 313 14.10 51.13 7.44
N LYS A 314 12.86 51.41 7.92
CA LYS A 314 11.93 52.32 7.23
C LYS A 314 12.42 53.77 7.25
N SER A 315 13.00 54.27 8.37
CA SER A 315 13.57 55.62 8.46
C SER A 315 14.79 55.81 7.54
N LEU A 316 15.52 54.70 7.25
CA LEU A 316 16.61 54.69 6.27
C LEU A 316 16.11 54.52 4.81
N GLY A 317 14.79 54.53 4.58
CA GLY A 317 14.20 54.49 3.25
C GLY A 317 13.89 53.08 2.71
N ALA A 318 13.92 52.06 3.54
CA ALA A 318 13.55 50.70 3.11
C ALA A 318 12.06 50.61 2.77
N ASN A 319 11.74 50.09 1.58
CA ASN A 319 10.38 49.90 1.11
C ASN A 319 9.69 48.75 1.84
N ASN A 320 8.36 48.80 1.97
CA ASN A 320 7.56 47.71 2.58
C ASN A 320 7.80 46.37 1.91
N THR A 321 7.97 46.32 0.59
CA THR A 321 8.29 45.13 -0.18
C THR A 321 9.65 44.53 0.21
N THR A 322 10.67 45.37 0.45
CA THR A 322 11.99 44.91 0.88
C THR A 322 11.93 44.25 2.25
N ILE A 323 11.18 44.85 3.19
CA ILE A 323 11.03 44.33 4.54
C ILE A 323 10.20 43.03 4.52
N ARG A 324 9.13 42.96 3.71
CA ARG A 324 8.37 41.68 3.51
C ARG A 324 9.26 40.57 3.00
N HIS A 325 10.03 40.80 1.95
CA HIS A 325 10.96 39.80 1.42
C HIS A 325 12.02 39.39 2.45
N LEU A 326 12.48 40.28 3.32
CA LEU A 326 13.40 39.96 4.41
C LEU A 326 12.79 38.89 5.35
N PHE A 327 11.55 39.11 5.82
CA PHE A 327 10.89 38.20 6.74
C PHE A 327 10.46 36.88 6.05
N LEU A 328 10.08 36.94 4.77
CA LEU A 328 9.82 35.73 4.00
C LEU A 328 11.07 34.84 3.84
N TRP A 329 12.23 35.45 3.53
CA TRP A 329 13.49 34.73 3.46
C TRP A 329 13.94 34.18 4.82
N LEU A 330 13.74 34.96 5.90
CA LEU A 330 13.99 34.45 7.26
C LEU A 330 13.16 33.23 7.56
N SER A 331 11.87 33.23 7.19
CA SER A 331 10.99 32.11 7.37
C SER A 331 11.39 30.90 6.51
N VAL A 332 11.83 31.10 5.26
CA VAL A 332 12.35 30.03 4.39
C VAL A 332 13.55 29.34 5.03
N PHE A 333 14.47 30.06 5.67
CA PHE A 333 15.59 29.46 6.39
C PHE A 333 15.13 28.64 7.60
N LEU A 334 14.12 29.12 8.34
CA LEU A 334 13.54 28.40 9.47
C LEU A 334 12.82 27.13 9.02
N ILE A 335 12.00 27.24 7.95
CA ILE A 335 11.32 26.11 7.32
C ILE A 335 12.34 25.07 6.86
N GLY A 336 13.38 25.46 6.13
CA GLY A 336 14.42 24.58 5.63
C GLY A 336 15.11 23.79 6.74
N ARG A 337 15.41 24.45 7.86
CA ARG A 337 16.01 23.79 9.03
C ARG A 337 15.02 22.85 9.74
N GLY A 338 13.75 23.25 9.87
CA GLY A 338 12.68 22.42 10.40
C GLY A 338 12.46 21.17 9.53
N MET A 339 12.42 21.35 8.21
CA MET A 339 12.29 20.24 7.25
C MET A 339 13.49 19.28 7.30
N LEU A 340 14.71 19.80 7.48
CA LEU A 340 15.89 18.95 7.62
C LEU A 340 15.75 18.02 8.82
N TRP A 341 15.41 18.54 9.98
CA TRP A 341 15.17 17.72 11.18
C TRP A 341 13.94 16.82 11.05
N GLY A 342 12.87 17.30 10.41
CA GLY A 342 11.68 16.50 10.13
C GLY A 342 11.99 15.29 9.25
N ASN A 343 12.81 15.49 8.21
CA ASN A 343 13.31 14.39 7.38
C ASN A 343 14.19 13.41 8.17
N ILE A 344 15.11 13.92 8.99
CA ILE A 344 15.97 13.06 9.81
C ILE A 344 15.11 12.17 10.70
N VAL A 345 14.14 12.73 11.43
CA VAL A 345 13.26 11.97 12.33
C VAL A 345 12.37 10.99 11.56
N GLY A 346 11.69 11.46 10.48
CA GLY A 346 10.80 10.63 9.67
C GLY A 346 11.52 9.48 8.97
N LEU A 347 12.68 9.76 8.36
CA LEU A 347 13.48 8.72 7.70
C LEU A 347 14.17 7.79 8.70
N ALA A 348 14.59 8.29 9.86
CA ALA A 348 15.12 7.43 10.92
C ALA A 348 14.06 6.40 11.37
N PHE A 349 12.82 6.84 11.62
CA PHE A 349 11.72 5.91 11.90
C PHE A 349 11.52 4.89 10.76
N TYR A 350 11.46 5.36 9.51
CA TYR A 350 11.30 4.50 8.34
C TYR A 350 12.39 3.42 8.27
N PHE A 351 13.66 3.80 8.38
CA PHE A 351 14.77 2.83 8.32
C PHE A 351 14.80 1.90 9.53
N VAL A 352 14.59 2.42 10.75
CA VAL A 352 14.52 1.59 11.95
C VAL A 352 13.41 0.56 11.81
N GLN A 353 12.19 0.97 11.45
CA GLN A 353 11.08 0.04 11.28
C GLN A 353 11.34 -0.99 10.17
N ARG A 354 11.91 -0.55 9.03
CA ARG A 354 12.19 -1.44 7.90
C ARG A 354 13.20 -2.53 8.22
N TYR A 355 14.24 -2.21 9.01
CA TYR A 355 15.31 -3.18 9.32
C TYR A 355 15.05 -3.98 10.59
N THR A 356 14.43 -3.39 11.61
CA THR A 356 14.21 -4.07 12.89
C THR A 356 12.81 -4.66 13.03
N GLY A 357 11.79 -4.03 12.36
CA GLY A 357 10.40 -4.41 12.56
C GLY A 357 9.95 -4.28 14.01
N PHE A 358 10.45 -3.27 14.74
CA PHE A 358 10.22 -3.14 16.18
C PHE A 358 8.74 -2.94 16.55
N LEU A 359 7.95 -2.34 15.65
CA LEU A 359 6.51 -2.28 15.80
C LEU A 359 5.89 -3.54 15.21
N THR A 360 5.45 -4.42 16.08
CA THR A 360 4.73 -5.64 15.73
C THR A 360 3.22 -5.41 15.76
N LEU A 361 2.50 -6.15 14.94
CA LEU A 361 1.06 -6.18 14.86
C LEU A 361 0.54 -7.55 15.25
N ASP A 362 -0.72 -7.62 15.64
CA ASP A 362 -1.42 -8.90 15.80
C ASP A 362 -1.83 -9.44 14.42
N PRO A 363 -1.27 -10.59 13.98
CA PRO A 363 -1.55 -11.14 12.65
C PRO A 363 -3.03 -11.49 12.44
N ALA A 364 -3.75 -11.84 13.50
CA ALA A 364 -5.16 -12.20 13.41
C ALA A 364 -6.03 -11.00 13.03
N THR A 365 -5.64 -9.80 13.47
CA THR A 365 -6.40 -8.56 13.24
C THR A 365 -5.92 -7.79 12.02
N TYR A 366 -4.60 -7.72 11.82
CA TYR A 366 -3.98 -6.86 10.80
C TYR A 366 -3.40 -7.60 9.60
N TYR A 367 -3.52 -8.93 9.56
CA TYR A 367 -3.03 -9.78 8.47
C TYR A 367 -1.51 -9.75 8.25
N MET A 368 -0.74 -9.31 9.24
CA MET A 368 0.73 -9.20 9.17
C MET A 368 1.36 -9.08 10.56
N ASP A 369 2.60 -9.56 10.70
CA ASP A 369 3.34 -9.58 11.98
C ASP A 369 3.92 -8.23 12.38
N LYS A 370 4.29 -7.42 11.40
CA LYS A 370 5.03 -6.17 11.61
C LYS A 370 4.38 -5.06 10.80
N VAL A 371 4.48 -3.82 11.31
CA VAL A 371 4.03 -2.66 10.55
C VAL A 371 4.89 -2.54 9.29
N PRO A 372 4.31 -2.74 8.10
CA PRO A 372 5.05 -2.61 6.85
C PRO A 372 5.28 -1.13 6.56
N VAL A 373 6.44 -0.80 6.04
CA VAL A 373 6.78 0.57 5.63
C VAL A 373 7.32 0.57 4.22
N SER A 374 6.74 1.41 3.37
CA SER A 374 7.17 1.61 2.00
C SER A 374 7.16 3.10 1.66
N LEU A 375 8.27 3.62 1.18
CA LEU A 375 8.39 5.02 0.81
C LEU A 375 9.14 5.12 -0.52
N SER A 376 8.45 5.55 -1.56
CA SER A 376 9.09 5.82 -2.85
C SER A 376 9.73 7.21 -2.88
N ILE A 377 10.84 7.33 -3.61
CA ILE A 377 11.56 8.61 -3.77
C ILE A 377 10.66 9.72 -4.32
N PRO A 378 9.83 9.49 -5.35
CA PRO A 378 8.90 10.51 -5.86
C PRO A 378 7.93 11.03 -4.80
N VAL A 379 7.34 10.14 -4.00
CA VAL A 379 6.40 10.51 -2.93
C VAL A 379 7.11 11.31 -1.83
N TRP A 380 8.30 10.89 -1.42
CA TRP A 380 9.12 11.63 -0.46
C TRP A 380 9.46 13.04 -0.96
N LEU A 381 9.85 13.20 -2.23
CA LEU A 381 10.10 14.52 -2.83
C LEU A 381 8.84 15.37 -2.87
N LEU A 382 7.70 14.79 -3.24
CA LEU A 382 6.40 15.48 -3.29
C LEU A 382 5.99 16.01 -1.91
N LEU A 383 6.16 15.21 -0.84
CA LEU A 383 5.92 15.64 0.54
C LEU A 383 6.80 16.84 0.92
N ASN A 384 8.09 16.79 0.59
CA ASN A 384 9.01 17.88 0.89
C ASN A 384 8.69 19.17 0.11
N ILE A 385 8.50 19.06 -1.20
CA ILE A 385 8.17 20.21 -2.06
C ILE A 385 6.81 20.78 -1.66
N GLY A 386 5.81 19.95 -1.45
CA GLY A 386 4.47 20.34 -1.03
C GLY A 386 4.49 21.08 0.31
N THR A 387 5.18 20.52 1.30
CA THR A 387 5.33 21.18 2.63
C THR A 387 6.02 22.52 2.52
N LEU A 388 7.10 22.62 1.73
CA LEU A 388 7.82 23.88 1.52
C LEU A 388 6.90 24.94 0.86
N LEU A 389 6.27 24.58 -0.25
CA LEU A 389 5.42 25.49 -1.02
C LEU A 389 4.25 26.00 -0.20
N ILE A 390 3.52 25.10 0.46
CA ILE A 390 2.33 25.48 1.24
C ILE A 390 2.74 26.29 2.47
N SER A 391 3.82 25.91 3.17
CA SER A 391 4.32 26.69 4.32
C SER A 391 4.73 28.11 3.93
N VAL A 392 5.41 28.28 2.80
CA VAL A 392 5.78 29.61 2.29
C VAL A 392 4.53 30.41 1.88
N LEU A 393 3.57 29.76 1.22
CA LEU A 393 2.34 30.40 0.77
C LEU A 393 1.49 30.90 1.94
N MET A 394 1.39 30.11 3.02
CA MET A 394 0.69 30.52 4.26
C MET A 394 1.31 31.75 4.92
N LEU A 395 2.60 31.99 4.75
CA LEU A 395 3.28 33.16 5.33
C LEU A 395 3.07 34.46 4.55
N VAL A 396 2.57 34.38 3.32
CA VAL A 396 2.30 35.58 2.51
C VAL A 396 1.32 36.52 3.20
N GLY A 397 0.21 35.98 3.74
CA GLY A 397 -0.82 36.73 4.45
C GLY A 397 -0.24 37.55 5.63
N PRO A 398 0.35 36.89 6.65
CA PRO A 398 0.96 37.56 7.80
C PRO A 398 2.06 38.56 7.43
N SER A 399 2.79 38.35 6.34
CA SER A 399 3.84 39.27 5.89
C SER A 399 3.30 40.67 5.54
N TYR A 400 2.00 40.81 5.21
CA TYR A 400 1.39 42.12 4.97
C TYR A 400 1.25 42.97 6.25
N ILE A 401 1.22 42.35 7.45
CA ILE A 401 1.15 43.07 8.73
C ILE A 401 2.38 44.00 8.90
N VAL A 402 3.54 43.58 8.36
CA VAL A 402 4.78 44.40 8.35
C VAL A 402 4.55 45.74 7.67
N ALA A 403 3.68 45.82 6.65
CA ALA A 403 3.40 47.08 5.96
C ALA A 403 2.67 48.11 6.83
N ARG A 404 1.88 47.65 7.81
CA ARG A 404 1.07 48.47 8.71
C ARG A 404 1.87 49.08 9.89
N ILE A 405 3.11 48.67 10.12
CA ILE A 405 3.95 49.20 11.17
C ILE A 405 4.44 50.59 10.78
N HIS A 406 4.04 51.65 11.53
CA HIS A 406 4.41 53.03 11.30
C HIS A 406 5.72 53.36 12.04
N PRO A 407 6.73 54.01 11.41
CA PRO A 407 8.01 54.32 12.02
C PRO A 407 7.88 55.17 13.30
N ALA A 408 6.95 56.14 13.30
CA ALA A 408 6.76 57.06 14.42
C ALA A 408 6.34 56.36 15.73
N ASN A 409 5.56 55.29 15.65
CA ASN A 409 5.09 54.56 16.83
C ASN A 409 6.12 53.52 17.33
N SER A 410 7.04 53.10 16.43
CA SER A 410 8.03 52.04 16.74
C SER A 410 9.24 52.56 17.54
N MET A 411 9.50 53.87 17.50
CA MET A 411 10.62 54.50 18.18
C MET A 411 10.24 55.14 19.53
N ARG A 412 8.97 55.07 19.94
CA ARG A 412 8.41 55.74 21.13
C ARG A 412 8.26 54.86 22.36
N TYR A 413 8.61 53.60 22.25
CA TYR A 413 8.61 52.63 23.39
C TYR A 413 10.02 52.53 23.98
N GLU A 414 10.32 53.34 24.98
CA GLU A 414 11.17 53.03 26.09
C GLU A 414 10.33 52.51 27.25
#